data_d554136b1b55f8eef41143591db32086
#
_entry.id   d554136b1b55f8eef41143591db32086
#
_cell.length_a   1.000
_cell.length_b   1.000
_cell.length_c   1.000
_cell.angle_alpha   90.00
_cell.angle_beta   90.00
_cell.angle_gamma   90.00
#
_symmetry.space_group_name_H-M   'P 1'
#
loop_
_entity.id
_entity.type
_entity.pdbx_description
1 polymer ?
#
loop_
_entity_poly.entity_id
_entity_poly.type
_entity_poly.pdbx_seq_one_letter_code
_entity_poly.pdbx_strand_id
1 'polypeptide(L)'
;MLLNTHSWFSLNYGVLSPEQVLQEAHDLGLQQVALTDVNCTAGWSDLFRLADKYKVRPLAGIEFKRGARTLYIGIARNNVGLHQLAGLLTDELLDDMPLPERAPEMPDAFIIYPFGAPNIPEKPRPNEYIGIRPNDVNRLRFSPFIRHKEHLLALATATFRSDPLLAKRDFNVHRLKRAVDTNMLLSTTPPEHVAASTNRFLSEEQLCAAVADVPELVWNTRRLIDQC
;
A
#
# COMPACT_ATOMS: atom_id res chain seq x y z
N MET A 1 -10.03 -6.61 2.06
CA MET A 1 -9.05 -6.55 0.95
C MET A 1 -8.26 -5.24 0.99
N LEU A 2 -7.27 -5.09 1.87
CA LEU A 2 -6.39 -3.91 1.89
C LEU A 2 -4.98 -4.35 1.53
N LEU A 3 -4.45 -3.82 0.41
CA LEU A 3 -3.14 -4.16 -0.15
C LEU A 3 -2.06 -3.11 0.15
N ASN A 4 -2.42 -1.98 0.75
CA ASN A 4 -1.48 -0.92 1.10
C ASN A 4 -1.83 -0.31 2.44
N THR A 5 -1.15 -0.77 3.51
CA THR A 5 -1.32 -0.22 4.86
C THR A 5 0.03 0.15 5.46
N HIS A 6 0.05 1.20 6.27
CA HIS A 6 1.26 1.73 6.87
C HIS A 6 1.19 1.68 8.38
N SER A 7 2.26 1.13 8.97
CA SER A 7 2.49 1.23 10.40
C SER A 7 3.48 2.34 10.76
N TRP A 8 3.73 2.54 12.04
CA TRP A 8 4.72 3.49 12.53
C TRP A 8 6.16 3.17 12.13
N PHE A 9 6.40 1.95 11.61
CA PHE A 9 7.69 1.57 11.01
C PHE A 9 7.93 2.22 9.65
N SER A 10 6.90 2.77 9.00
CA SER A 10 7.07 3.80 7.99
C SER A 10 7.56 5.08 8.67
N LEU A 11 8.89 5.20 8.86
CA LEU A 11 9.49 6.27 9.65
C LEU A 11 9.02 7.64 9.19
N ASN A 12 8.69 8.50 10.16
CA ASN A 12 8.17 9.84 9.93
C ASN A 12 6.90 9.91 9.03
N TYR A 13 6.25 8.77 8.75
CA TYR A 13 5.06 8.67 7.91
C TYR A 13 3.90 7.97 8.64
N GLY A 14 4.01 6.71 8.96
CA GLY A 14 2.96 5.93 9.60
C GLY A 14 2.69 6.34 11.05
N VAL A 15 1.48 6.08 11.53
CA VAL A 15 1.02 6.49 12.88
C VAL A 15 0.48 5.35 13.72
N LEU A 16 0.11 4.23 13.10
CA LEU A 16 -0.48 3.06 13.76
C LEU A 16 0.61 2.05 14.11
N SER A 17 0.49 1.35 15.23
CA SER A 17 1.31 0.15 15.47
C SER A 17 0.87 -1.00 14.55
N PRO A 18 1.70 -2.01 14.27
CA PRO A 18 1.26 -3.23 13.59
C PRO A 18 0.07 -3.90 14.29
N GLU A 19 0.02 -3.84 15.62
CA GLU A 19 -1.11 -4.34 16.40
C GLU A 19 -2.40 -3.55 16.12
N GLN A 20 -2.32 -2.22 16.03
CA GLN A 20 -3.47 -1.38 15.68
C GLN A 20 -3.93 -1.62 14.23
N VAL A 21 -3.01 -1.92 13.30
CA VAL A 21 -3.35 -2.33 11.92
C VAL A 21 -4.17 -3.61 11.94
N LEU A 22 -3.76 -4.62 12.71
CA LEU A 22 -4.51 -5.87 12.87
C LEU A 22 -5.85 -5.66 13.57
N GLN A 23 -5.90 -4.82 14.61
CA GLN A 23 -7.14 -4.49 15.31
C GLN A 23 -8.15 -3.83 14.38
N GLU A 24 -7.74 -2.80 13.61
CA GLU A 24 -8.63 -2.14 12.63
C GLU A 24 -9.14 -3.14 11.56
N ALA A 25 -8.27 -4.03 11.08
CA ALA A 25 -8.66 -5.07 10.13
C ALA A 25 -9.69 -6.03 10.75
N HIS A 26 -9.46 -6.49 12.00
CA HIS A 26 -10.40 -7.35 12.73
C HIS A 26 -11.76 -6.68 12.93
N ASP A 27 -11.77 -5.44 13.43
CA ASP A 27 -12.98 -4.69 13.76
C ASP A 27 -13.85 -4.39 12.52
N LEU A 28 -13.22 -4.29 11.35
CA LEU A 28 -13.88 -4.15 10.05
C LEU A 28 -14.24 -5.48 9.38
N GLY A 29 -13.99 -6.62 10.04
CA GLY A 29 -14.27 -7.96 9.50
C GLY A 29 -13.38 -8.36 8.32
N LEU A 30 -12.22 -7.71 8.14
CA LEU A 30 -11.28 -8.07 7.09
C LEU A 30 -10.58 -9.38 7.40
N GLN A 31 -10.59 -10.31 6.45
CA GLN A 31 -9.95 -11.62 6.60
C GLN A 31 -8.43 -11.53 6.44
N GLN A 32 -7.93 -10.55 5.69
CA GLN A 32 -6.51 -10.33 5.44
C GLN A 32 -6.18 -8.85 5.32
N VAL A 33 -4.93 -8.51 5.64
CA VAL A 33 -4.36 -7.16 5.50
C VAL A 33 -2.90 -7.25 5.07
N ALA A 34 -2.50 -6.44 4.10
CA ALA A 34 -1.10 -6.30 3.71
C ALA A 34 -0.47 -5.13 4.46
N LEU A 35 0.63 -5.38 5.18
CA LEU A 35 1.47 -4.31 5.72
C LEU A 35 2.56 -4.00 4.70
N THR A 36 2.55 -2.77 4.22
CA THR A 36 3.44 -2.26 3.17
C THR A 36 4.11 -0.97 3.63
N ASP A 37 4.87 -1.06 4.71
CA ASP A 37 5.58 0.09 5.23
C ASP A 37 6.50 0.73 4.18
N VAL A 38 6.63 2.05 4.24
CA VAL A 38 7.44 2.81 3.28
C VAL A 38 8.91 2.49 3.49
N ASN A 39 9.53 1.88 2.47
CA ASN A 39 10.94 1.51 2.43
C ASN A 39 11.39 0.81 3.73
N CYS A 40 10.55 -0.07 4.30
CA CYS A 40 10.84 -0.70 5.58
C CYS A 40 10.17 -2.08 5.70
N THR A 41 10.87 -3.02 6.34
CA THR A 41 10.38 -4.39 6.63
C THR A 41 10.21 -4.66 8.12
N ALA A 42 10.59 -3.72 8.99
CA ALA A 42 10.66 -3.95 10.44
C ALA A 42 9.29 -4.29 11.08
N GLY A 43 8.20 -3.81 10.49
CA GLY A 43 6.84 -4.10 10.95
C GLY A 43 6.37 -5.54 10.74
N TRP A 44 7.00 -6.30 9.84
CA TRP A 44 6.58 -7.67 9.51
C TRP A 44 6.64 -8.63 10.70
N SER A 45 7.71 -8.55 11.50
CA SER A 45 7.88 -9.42 12.68
C SER A 45 6.72 -9.31 13.66
N ASP A 46 6.33 -8.07 14.00
CA ASP A 46 5.21 -7.83 14.91
C ASP A 46 3.88 -8.21 14.27
N LEU A 47 3.70 -7.91 12.97
CA LEU A 47 2.48 -8.27 12.25
C LEU A 47 2.24 -9.79 12.28
N PHE A 48 3.25 -10.60 11.90
CA PHE A 48 3.13 -12.06 11.89
C PHE A 48 2.93 -12.63 13.31
N ARG A 49 3.69 -12.12 14.28
CA ARG A 49 3.60 -12.59 15.67
C ARG A 49 2.22 -12.34 16.31
N LEU A 50 1.53 -11.27 15.91
CA LEU A 50 0.26 -10.85 16.50
C LEU A 50 -0.97 -11.29 15.70
N ALA A 51 -0.81 -11.75 14.46
CA ALA A 51 -1.88 -12.05 13.53
C ALA A 51 -2.91 -13.04 14.07
N ASP A 52 -2.45 -14.12 14.72
CA ASP A 52 -3.33 -15.18 15.28
C ASP A 52 -4.27 -14.63 16.36
N LYS A 53 -3.80 -13.68 17.18
CA LYS A 53 -4.60 -13.02 18.21
C LYS A 53 -5.83 -12.33 17.61
N TYR A 54 -5.67 -11.72 16.43
CA TYR A 54 -6.72 -10.96 15.77
C TYR A 54 -7.48 -11.76 14.70
N LYS A 55 -7.06 -13.00 14.43
CA LYS A 55 -7.64 -13.87 13.38
C LYS A 55 -7.67 -13.19 12.01
N VAL A 56 -6.65 -12.41 11.70
CA VAL A 56 -6.46 -11.73 10.42
C VAL A 56 -5.20 -12.31 9.77
N ARG A 57 -5.31 -12.78 8.53
CA ARG A 57 -4.17 -13.30 7.78
C ARG A 57 -3.26 -12.13 7.36
N PRO A 58 -1.99 -12.09 7.80
CA PRO A 58 -1.06 -11.04 7.45
C PRO A 58 -0.45 -11.30 6.07
N LEU A 59 -0.31 -10.27 5.27
CA LEU A 59 0.48 -10.27 4.03
C LEU A 59 1.62 -9.29 4.18
N ALA A 60 2.84 -9.70 3.80
CA ALA A 60 4.00 -8.84 3.85
C ALA A 60 4.24 -8.16 2.51
N GLY A 61 4.55 -6.88 2.56
CA GLY A 61 4.88 -6.09 1.40
C GLY A 61 5.70 -4.85 1.76
N ILE A 62 6.09 -4.09 0.75
CA ILE A 62 6.82 -2.83 0.88
C ILE A 62 6.22 -1.81 -0.08
N GLU A 63 5.95 -0.59 0.37
CA GLU A 63 5.73 0.54 -0.51
C GLU A 63 7.09 1.19 -0.81
N PHE A 64 7.60 0.98 -2.02
CA PHE A 64 8.84 1.60 -2.49
C PHE A 64 8.60 3.03 -2.91
N LYS A 65 9.23 3.97 -2.19
CA LYS A 65 9.12 5.42 -2.45
C LYS A 65 10.49 6.04 -2.70
N ARG A 66 10.49 7.03 -3.58
CA ARG A 66 11.61 7.95 -3.76
C ARG A 66 11.10 9.36 -3.47
N GLY A 67 11.50 9.90 -2.32
CA GLY A 67 10.95 11.17 -1.82
C GLY A 67 9.44 11.08 -1.57
N ALA A 68 8.68 11.97 -2.15
CA ALA A 68 7.21 11.98 -2.03
C ALA A 68 6.51 10.96 -2.94
N ARG A 69 7.19 10.46 -3.98
CA ARG A 69 6.58 9.62 -5.02
C ARG A 69 6.66 8.14 -4.69
N THR A 70 5.53 7.45 -4.71
CA THR A 70 5.47 5.99 -4.74
C THR A 70 5.87 5.51 -6.13
N LEU A 71 6.88 4.64 -6.18
CA LEU A 71 7.30 3.96 -7.42
C LEU A 71 6.38 2.77 -7.70
N TYR A 72 6.31 1.87 -6.74
CA TYR A 72 5.44 0.69 -6.77
C TYR A 72 5.28 0.10 -5.36
N ILE A 73 4.32 -0.80 -5.22
CA ILE A 73 4.10 -1.57 -4.01
C ILE A 73 4.37 -3.03 -4.35
N GLY A 74 5.25 -3.66 -3.57
CA GLY A 74 5.53 -5.09 -3.67
C GLY A 74 4.77 -5.86 -2.60
N ILE A 75 4.12 -6.99 -2.97
CA ILE A 75 3.46 -7.93 -2.05
C ILE A 75 4.10 -9.30 -2.26
N ALA A 76 4.63 -9.91 -1.20
CA ALA A 76 5.22 -11.22 -1.28
C ALA A 76 4.16 -12.32 -1.47
N ARG A 77 4.41 -13.26 -2.39
CA ARG A 77 3.59 -14.47 -2.57
C ARG A 77 3.99 -15.58 -1.61
N ASN A 78 5.27 -15.60 -1.25
CA ASN A 78 5.89 -16.64 -0.41
C ASN A 78 7.21 -16.11 0.19
N ASN A 79 7.95 -16.95 0.88
CA ASN A 79 9.23 -16.58 1.50
C ASN A 79 10.30 -16.15 0.47
N VAL A 80 10.28 -16.66 -0.76
CA VAL A 80 11.19 -16.21 -1.81
C VAL A 80 10.86 -14.77 -2.20
N GLY A 81 9.58 -14.45 -2.34
CA GLY A 81 9.12 -13.08 -2.60
C GLY A 81 9.48 -12.12 -1.48
N LEU A 82 9.38 -12.55 -0.20
CA LEU A 82 9.87 -11.77 0.94
C LEU A 82 11.36 -11.43 0.79
N HIS A 83 12.16 -12.43 0.44
CA HIS A 83 13.59 -12.23 0.22
C HIS A 83 13.88 -11.30 -0.96
N GLN A 84 13.16 -11.45 -2.07
CA GLN A 84 13.30 -10.58 -3.24
C GLN A 84 13.00 -9.11 -2.91
N LEU A 85 11.89 -8.84 -2.19
CA LEU A 85 11.51 -7.49 -1.80
C LEU A 85 12.50 -6.87 -0.80
N ALA A 86 12.92 -7.65 0.21
CA ALA A 86 13.88 -7.19 1.21
C ALA A 86 15.27 -6.96 0.57
N GLY A 87 15.69 -7.82 -0.38
CA GLY A 87 16.94 -7.68 -1.11
C GLY A 87 17.00 -6.36 -1.88
N LEU A 88 15.95 -6.03 -2.66
CA LEU A 88 15.90 -4.77 -3.39
C LEU A 88 16.03 -3.54 -2.48
N LEU A 89 15.44 -3.60 -1.28
CA LEU A 89 15.57 -2.53 -0.29
C LEU A 89 16.98 -2.49 0.31
N THR A 90 17.60 -3.65 0.51
CA THR A 90 18.96 -3.76 1.03
C THR A 90 19.98 -3.18 0.06
N ASP A 91 19.83 -3.47 -1.24
CA ASP A 91 20.71 -2.95 -2.30
C ASP A 91 20.65 -1.41 -2.35
N GLU A 92 19.44 -0.82 -2.16
CA GLU A 92 19.30 0.63 -2.06
C GLU A 92 20.01 1.20 -0.83
N LEU A 93 19.79 0.57 0.34
CA LEU A 93 20.26 1.12 1.61
C LEU A 93 21.74 0.92 1.88
N LEU A 94 22.34 -0.17 1.38
CA LEU A 94 23.73 -0.52 1.64
C LEU A 94 24.68 -0.19 0.48
N ASP A 95 24.20 -0.32 -0.74
CA ASP A 95 25.03 -0.17 -1.95
C ASP A 95 24.77 1.16 -2.68
N ASP A 96 23.97 2.07 -2.08
CA ASP A 96 23.56 3.35 -2.68
C ASP A 96 22.95 3.19 -4.08
N MET A 97 22.40 2.01 -4.38
CA MET A 97 21.75 1.73 -5.66
C MET A 97 20.33 2.30 -5.67
N PRO A 98 20.05 3.36 -6.46
CA PRO A 98 18.73 3.97 -6.43
C PRO A 98 17.65 2.99 -6.86
N LEU A 99 16.53 2.96 -6.15
CA LEU A 99 15.36 2.16 -6.52
C LEU A 99 15.03 2.36 -8.01
N PRO A 100 14.93 1.30 -8.81
CA PRO A 100 14.64 1.43 -10.24
C PRO A 100 13.22 1.95 -10.48
N GLU A 101 13.00 2.68 -11.57
CA GLU A 101 11.68 3.19 -11.96
C GLU A 101 10.69 2.04 -12.22
N ARG A 102 11.12 0.98 -12.87
CA ARG A 102 10.37 -0.26 -12.99
C ARG A 102 10.97 -1.31 -12.06
N ALA A 103 10.12 -1.99 -11.32
CA ALA A 103 10.54 -3.09 -10.45
C ALA A 103 11.34 -4.12 -11.24
N PRO A 104 12.45 -4.65 -10.69
CA PRO A 104 13.18 -5.76 -11.31
C PRO A 104 12.28 -6.99 -11.45
N GLU A 105 12.76 -8.02 -12.09
CA GLU A 105 12.01 -9.26 -12.24
C GLU A 105 11.99 -10.01 -10.91
N MET A 106 10.79 -10.11 -10.32
CA MET A 106 10.52 -10.76 -9.02
C MET A 106 9.30 -11.67 -9.16
N PRO A 107 9.46 -12.90 -9.69
CA PRO A 107 8.33 -13.77 -10.01
C PRO A 107 7.52 -14.22 -8.79
N ASP A 108 8.14 -14.20 -7.60
CA ASP A 108 7.53 -14.57 -6.33
C ASP A 108 6.97 -13.37 -5.53
N ALA A 109 6.89 -12.20 -6.17
CA ALA A 109 6.21 -11.03 -5.64
C ALA A 109 5.25 -10.44 -6.66
N PHE A 110 4.14 -9.88 -6.19
CA PHE A 110 3.25 -9.04 -6.99
C PHE A 110 3.70 -7.59 -6.90
N ILE A 111 3.73 -6.91 -8.04
CA ILE A 111 4.12 -5.51 -8.14
C ILE A 111 2.92 -4.69 -8.57
N ILE A 112 2.61 -3.65 -7.81
CA ILE A 112 1.44 -2.81 -8.02
C ILE A 112 1.90 -1.38 -8.26
N TYR A 113 1.69 -0.87 -9.46
CA TYR A 113 1.94 0.53 -9.80
C TYR A 113 0.68 1.36 -9.51
N PRO A 114 0.75 2.43 -8.70
CA PRO A 114 -0.40 3.30 -8.49
C PRO A 114 -0.85 3.95 -9.81
N PHE A 115 -2.14 3.96 -10.09
CA PHE A 115 -2.69 4.59 -11.28
C PHE A 115 -2.30 6.08 -11.36
N GLY A 116 -1.86 6.50 -12.54
CA GLY A 116 -1.34 7.86 -12.77
C GLY A 116 0.15 8.04 -12.46
N ALA A 117 0.84 7.01 -11.96
CA ALA A 117 2.29 7.06 -11.83
C ALA A 117 2.95 7.07 -13.23
N PRO A 118 4.02 7.87 -13.43
CA PRO A 118 4.67 8.00 -14.74
C PRO A 118 5.44 6.75 -15.18
N ASN A 119 5.70 5.85 -14.24
CA ASN A 119 6.49 4.63 -14.43
C ASN A 119 5.65 3.35 -14.63
N ILE A 120 4.35 3.48 -14.88
CA ILE A 120 3.51 2.33 -15.22
C ILE A 120 4.02 1.72 -16.55
N PRO A 121 4.36 0.42 -16.59
CA PRO A 121 4.84 -0.19 -17.81
C PRO A 121 3.72 -0.29 -18.87
N GLU A 122 4.03 0.02 -20.12
CA GLU A 122 3.07 -0.13 -21.23
C GLU A 122 2.62 -1.59 -21.42
N LYS A 123 3.53 -2.53 -21.16
CA LYS A 123 3.28 -3.98 -21.18
C LYS A 123 3.63 -4.56 -19.81
N PRO A 124 2.64 -4.68 -18.91
CA PRO A 124 2.85 -5.31 -17.61
C PRO A 124 3.25 -6.78 -17.74
N ARG A 125 4.14 -7.24 -16.84
CA ARG A 125 4.44 -8.67 -16.68
C ARG A 125 3.26 -9.37 -15.99
N PRO A 126 3.18 -10.71 -16.01
CA PRO A 126 2.06 -11.44 -15.39
C PRO A 126 1.85 -11.16 -13.90
N ASN A 127 2.90 -10.74 -13.19
CA ASN A 127 2.88 -10.37 -11.77
C ASN A 127 2.84 -8.85 -11.53
N GLU A 128 2.74 -8.03 -12.57
CA GLU A 128 2.63 -6.57 -12.48
C GLU A 128 1.18 -6.12 -12.66
N TYR A 129 0.73 -5.24 -11.79
CA TYR A 129 -0.64 -4.73 -11.75
C TYR A 129 -0.67 -3.21 -11.66
N ILE A 130 -1.80 -2.63 -12.01
CA ILE A 130 -2.10 -1.21 -11.87
C ILE A 130 -3.15 -1.07 -10.77
N GLY A 131 -2.78 -0.40 -9.71
CA GLY A 131 -3.64 -0.20 -8.53
C GLY A 131 -4.55 1.02 -8.72
N ILE A 132 -5.85 0.78 -8.78
CA ILE A 132 -6.88 1.79 -8.98
C ILE A 132 -7.46 2.18 -7.64
N ARG A 133 -7.29 3.44 -7.23
CA ARG A 133 -7.92 3.98 -6.03
C ARG A 133 -9.40 4.26 -6.29
N PRO A 134 -10.27 4.24 -5.28
CA PRO A 134 -11.68 4.60 -5.44
C PRO A 134 -11.90 5.91 -6.20
N ASN A 135 -11.11 6.94 -5.89
CA ASN A 135 -11.22 8.25 -6.55
C ASN A 135 -10.73 8.28 -8.00
N ASP A 136 -10.03 7.26 -8.46
CA ASP A 136 -9.47 7.19 -9.80
C ASP A 136 -10.35 6.37 -10.78
N VAL A 137 -11.40 5.71 -10.31
CA VAL A 137 -12.28 4.86 -11.12
C VAL A 137 -12.86 5.61 -12.32
N ASN A 138 -13.32 6.86 -12.12
CA ASN A 138 -13.84 7.67 -13.22
C ASN A 138 -12.76 8.03 -14.26
N ARG A 139 -11.53 8.29 -13.81
CA ARG A 139 -10.40 8.60 -14.70
C ARG A 139 -9.94 7.37 -15.50
N LEU A 140 -10.05 6.19 -14.90
CA LEU A 140 -9.70 4.92 -15.55
C LEU A 140 -10.50 4.70 -16.84
N ARG A 141 -11.79 5.08 -16.86
CA ARG A 141 -12.66 4.91 -18.03
C ARG A 141 -12.14 5.60 -19.29
N PHE A 142 -11.40 6.69 -19.13
CA PHE A 142 -10.81 7.46 -20.22
C PHE A 142 -9.32 7.15 -20.45
N SER A 143 -8.79 6.18 -19.72
CA SER A 143 -7.39 5.76 -19.79
C SER A 143 -7.23 4.58 -20.75
N PRO A 144 -6.08 4.47 -21.46
CA PRO A 144 -5.76 3.30 -22.26
C PRO A 144 -5.69 2.01 -21.41
N PHE A 145 -5.41 2.11 -20.12
CA PHE A 145 -5.28 0.97 -19.21
C PHE A 145 -6.60 0.20 -18.99
N ILE A 146 -7.76 0.80 -19.27
CA ILE A 146 -9.05 0.09 -19.20
C ILE A 146 -9.11 -1.16 -20.11
N ARG A 147 -8.22 -1.25 -21.11
CA ARG A 147 -8.12 -2.40 -22.01
C ARG A 147 -7.37 -3.58 -21.41
N HIS A 148 -6.60 -3.35 -20.34
CA HIS A 148 -5.79 -4.36 -19.65
C HIS A 148 -6.46 -4.79 -18.34
N LYS A 149 -7.74 -5.17 -18.39
CA LYS A 149 -8.56 -5.45 -17.22
C LYS A 149 -7.95 -6.52 -16.30
N GLU A 150 -7.22 -7.48 -16.86
CA GLU A 150 -6.55 -8.56 -16.15
C GLU A 150 -5.42 -8.08 -15.23
N HIS A 151 -4.86 -6.89 -15.50
CA HIS A 151 -3.80 -6.24 -14.72
C HIS A 151 -4.32 -5.14 -13.79
N LEU A 152 -5.62 -4.89 -13.72
CA LEU A 152 -6.19 -3.87 -12.85
C LEU A 152 -6.62 -4.50 -11.52
N LEU A 153 -6.36 -3.79 -10.41
CA LEU A 153 -6.84 -4.18 -9.08
C LEU A 153 -7.28 -2.97 -8.25
N ALA A 154 -8.08 -3.21 -7.22
CA ALA A 154 -8.48 -2.17 -6.28
C ALA A 154 -7.33 -1.88 -5.31
N LEU A 155 -6.89 -0.63 -5.24
CA LEU A 155 -5.84 -0.17 -4.34
C LEU A 155 -6.41 0.84 -3.35
N ALA A 156 -6.86 0.36 -2.19
CA ALA A 156 -7.15 1.25 -1.06
C ALA A 156 -5.89 1.37 -0.20
N THR A 157 -5.50 2.60 0.10
CA THR A 157 -4.41 2.90 1.02
C THR A 157 -4.98 3.22 2.39
N ALA A 158 -4.46 2.59 3.45
CA ALA A 158 -4.85 2.86 4.82
C ALA A 158 -3.63 3.28 5.65
N THR A 159 -3.63 4.53 6.07
CA THR A 159 -2.61 5.14 6.94
C THR A 159 -3.23 5.54 8.28
N PHE A 160 -4.55 5.75 8.31
CA PHE A 160 -5.32 6.25 9.44
C PHE A 160 -6.46 5.29 9.78
N ARG A 161 -6.88 5.29 11.06
CA ARG A 161 -7.99 4.45 11.54
C ARG A 161 -9.29 4.69 10.77
N SER A 162 -10.22 3.75 10.89
CA SER A 162 -11.54 3.82 10.26
C SER A 162 -12.43 4.87 10.89
N ASP A 163 -12.41 5.01 12.23
CA ASP A 163 -13.19 5.99 12.99
C ASP A 163 -12.81 7.43 12.58
N PRO A 164 -13.78 8.28 12.20
CA PRO A 164 -13.49 9.63 11.70
C PRO A 164 -12.80 10.57 12.70
N LEU A 165 -13.07 10.45 13.99
CA LEU A 165 -12.45 11.28 15.03
C LEU A 165 -11.01 10.86 15.28
N LEU A 166 -10.79 9.55 15.38
CA LEU A 166 -9.45 8.97 15.53
C LEU A 166 -8.62 9.22 14.26
N ALA A 167 -9.19 9.06 13.08
CA ALA A 167 -8.54 9.36 11.81
C ALA A 167 -8.07 10.82 11.70
N LYS A 168 -8.89 11.78 12.18
CA LYS A 168 -8.50 13.18 12.22
C LYS A 168 -7.29 13.42 13.15
N ARG A 169 -7.25 12.74 14.30
CA ARG A 169 -6.12 12.79 15.22
C ARG A 169 -4.87 12.19 14.57
N ASP A 170 -4.99 11.01 13.97
CA ASP A 170 -3.92 10.32 13.27
C ASP A 170 -3.35 11.17 12.14
N PHE A 171 -4.22 11.79 11.35
CA PHE A 171 -3.85 12.72 10.27
C PHE A 171 -3.05 13.93 10.79
N ASN A 172 -3.44 14.51 11.92
CA ASN A 172 -2.70 15.64 12.50
C ASN A 172 -1.30 15.19 12.98
N VAL A 173 -1.19 14.01 13.60
CA VAL A 173 0.10 13.43 14.01
C VAL A 173 0.95 13.14 12.77
N HIS A 174 0.37 12.56 11.74
CA HIS A 174 1.05 12.32 10.46
C HIS A 174 1.62 13.62 9.86
N ARG A 175 0.81 14.67 9.77
CA ARG A 175 1.27 15.98 9.26
C ARG A 175 2.44 16.53 10.05
N LEU A 176 2.40 16.41 11.38
CA LEU A 176 3.50 16.85 12.24
C LEU A 176 4.77 16.04 11.94
N LYS A 177 4.67 14.71 11.85
CA LYS A 177 5.80 13.84 11.50
C LYS A 177 6.39 14.22 10.12
N ARG A 178 5.53 14.50 9.13
CA ARG A 178 5.98 14.92 7.80
C ARG A 178 6.68 16.29 7.81
N ALA A 179 6.18 17.25 8.61
CA ALA A 179 6.81 18.55 8.78
C ALA A 179 8.21 18.42 9.42
N VAL A 180 8.35 17.56 10.43
CA VAL A 180 9.64 17.24 11.05
C VAL A 180 10.60 16.60 10.04
N ASP A 181 10.15 15.59 9.30
CA ASP A 181 10.94 14.86 8.33
C ASP A 181 11.48 15.75 7.18
N THR A 182 10.66 16.68 6.73
CA THR A 182 11.01 17.61 5.66
C THR A 182 11.73 18.87 6.18
N ASN A 183 11.91 19.00 7.51
CA ASN A 183 12.43 20.18 8.18
C ASN A 183 11.69 21.48 7.77
N MET A 184 10.37 21.40 7.69
CA MET A 184 9.48 22.50 7.26
C MET A 184 8.47 22.84 8.37
N LEU A 185 7.89 24.03 8.28
CA LEU A 185 6.77 24.36 9.15
C LEU A 185 5.53 23.58 8.74
N LEU A 186 4.68 23.21 9.70
CA LEU A 186 3.42 22.49 9.45
C LEU A 186 2.52 23.20 8.44
N SER A 187 2.56 24.54 8.41
CA SER A 187 1.78 25.37 7.47
C SER A 187 2.33 25.41 6.03
N THR A 188 3.62 25.08 5.87
CA THR A 188 4.30 25.14 4.57
C THR A 188 4.67 23.76 4.01
N THR A 189 4.37 22.68 4.74
CA THR A 189 4.62 21.31 4.28
C THR A 189 3.79 21.05 3.00
N PRO A 190 4.44 20.71 1.86
CA PRO A 190 3.74 20.50 0.60
C PRO A 190 2.76 19.31 0.67
N PRO A 191 1.57 19.43 0.05
CA PRO A 191 0.55 18.37 0.08
C PRO A 191 1.03 17.01 -0.41
N GLU A 192 1.95 16.96 -1.35
CA GLU A 192 2.51 15.73 -1.92
C GLU A 192 3.35 14.93 -0.91
N HIS A 193 3.84 15.57 0.15
CA HIS A 193 4.54 14.90 1.24
C HIS A 193 3.59 14.31 2.30
N VAL A 194 2.32 14.65 2.25
CA VAL A 194 1.31 14.26 3.23
C VAL A 194 0.36 13.24 2.63
N ALA A 195 0.05 12.16 3.37
CA ALA A 195 -0.98 11.22 2.96
C ALA A 195 -2.35 11.92 2.86
N ALA A 196 -3.17 11.53 1.92
CA ALA A 196 -4.54 12.06 1.83
C ALA A 196 -5.31 11.75 3.13
N SER A 197 -6.08 12.71 3.64
CA SER A 197 -6.91 12.52 4.85
C SER A 197 -7.97 11.42 4.69
N THR A 198 -8.23 11.01 3.45
CA THR A 198 -9.14 9.92 3.08
C THR A 198 -8.47 8.53 3.13
N ASN A 199 -7.16 8.44 3.36
CA ASN A 199 -6.44 7.17 3.46
C ASN A 199 -6.73 6.47 4.81
N ARG A 200 -7.98 6.03 4.96
CA ARG A 200 -8.49 5.34 6.15
C ARG A 200 -8.76 3.89 5.84
N PHE A 201 -8.78 3.07 6.88
CA PHE A 201 -9.28 1.71 6.77
C PHE A 201 -10.72 1.71 6.26
N LEU A 202 -10.99 0.85 5.28
CA LEU A 202 -12.30 0.63 4.68
C LEU A 202 -12.72 -0.83 4.89
N SER A 203 -14.00 -1.07 5.14
CA SER A 203 -14.54 -2.43 5.09
C SER A 203 -14.50 -2.95 3.65
N GLU A 204 -14.62 -4.26 3.49
CA GLU A 204 -14.70 -4.87 2.17
C GLU A 204 -15.91 -4.37 1.38
N GLU A 205 -17.05 -4.19 2.05
CA GLU A 205 -18.28 -3.65 1.45
C GLU A 205 -18.07 -2.23 0.94
N GLN A 206 -17.44 -1.37 1.75
CA GLN A 206 -17.14 0.01 1.36
C GLN A 206 -16.21 0.06 0.15
N LEU A 207 -15.18 -0.78 0.11
CA LEU A 207 -14.27 -0.85 -1.02
C LEU A 207 -14.97 -1.39 -2.28
N CYS A 208 -15.73 -2.47 -2.16
CA CYS A 208 -16.50 -3.03 -3.28
C CYS A 208 -17.50 -2.01 -3.84
N ALA A 209 -18.23 -1.30 -2.98
CA ALA A 209 -19.15 -0.25 -3.40
C ALA A 209 -18.43 0.90 -4.14
N ALA A 210 -17.26 1.31 -3.64
CA ALA A 210 -16.49 2.40 -4.22
C ALA A 210 -15.89 2.09 -5.62
N VAL A 211 -15.75 0.81 -5.97
CA VAL A 211 -15.22 0.36 -7.27
C VAL A 211 -16.23 -0.47 -8.07
N ALA A 212 -17.51 -0.43 -7.71
CA ALA A 212 -18.58 -1.27 -8.30
C ALA A 212 -18.70 -1.15 -9.82
N ASP A 213 -18.35 -0.01 -10.38
CA ASP A 213 -18.37 0.25 -11.82
C ASP A 213 -17.37 -0.59 -12.64
N VAL A 214 -16.35 -1.17 -11.98
CA VAL A 214 -15.32 -2.01 -12.59
C VAL A 214 -15.10 -3.24 -11.71
N PRO A 215 -15.98 -4.24 -11.77
CA PRO A 215 -15.94 -5.41 -10.88
C PRO A 215 -14.66 -6.24 -11.00
N GLU A 216 -13.97 -6.15 -12.12
CA GLU A 216 -12.68 -6.79 -12.34
C GLU A 216 -11.63 -6.38 -11.30
N LEU A 217 -11.72 -5.14 -10.79
CA LEU A 217 -10.83 -4.65 -9.73
C LEU A 217 -10.93 -5.54 -8.48
N VAL A 218 -12.15 -5.87 -8.07
CA VAL A 218 -12.40 -6.72 -6.89
C VAL A 218 -11.94 -8.16 -7.14
N TRP A 219 -12.30 -8.73 -8.30
CA TRP A 219 -11.95 -10.12 -8.63
C TRP A 219 -10.45 -10.34 -8.71
N ASN A 220 -9.74 -9.43 -9.37
CA ASN A 220 -8.28 -9.54 -9.48
C ASN A 220 -7.59 -9.33 -8.12
N THR A 221 -8.10 -8.41 -7.28
CA THR A 221 -7.57 -8.21 -5.93
C THR A 221 -7.71 -9.47 -5.09
N ARG A 222 -8.89 -10.12 -5.09
CA ARG A 222 -9.11 -11.39 -4.38
C ARG A 222 -8.18 -12.47 -4.91
N ARG A 223 -8.11 -12.63 -6.24
CA ARG A 223 -7.23 -13.61 -6.87
C ARG A 223 -5.75 -13.40 -6.51
N LEU A 224 -5.28 -12.16 -6.42
CA LEU A 224 -3.93 -11.85 -5.97
C LEU A 224 -3.72 -12.29 -4.53
N ILE A 225 -4.63 -11.91 -3.63
CA ILE A 225 -4.57 -12.23 -2.21
C ILE A 225 -4.57 -13.75 -1.96
N ASP A 226 -5.36 -14.51 -2.72
CA ASP A 226 -5.46 -15.98 -2.58
C ASP A 226 -4.16 -16.69 -3.00
N GLN A 227 -3.25 -16.01 -3.70
CA GLN A 227 -1.96 -16.54 -4.14
C GLN A 227 -0.78 -16.15 -3.22
N CYS A 228 -1.05 -15.41 -2.15
CA CYS A 228 -0.02 -14.99 -1.17
C CYS A 228 0.09 -15.95 0.01
#